data_7d4960554e006c40a89f5b186449b9b3
#
_entry.id   7d4960554e006c40a89f5b186449b9b3
#
_cell.length_a   1.000
_cell.length_b   1.000
_cell.length_c   1.000
_cell.angle_alpha   90.00
_cell.angle_beta   90.00
_cell.angle_gamma   90.00
#
_symmetry.space_group_name_H-M   'P 1'
#
loop_
_entity.id
_entity.type
_entity.pdbx_description
1 polymer ?
#
loop_
_entity_poly.entity_id
_entity_poly.type
_entity_poly.pdbx_seq_one_letter_code
_entity_poly.pdbx_strand_id
1 'polypeptide(L)'
;MQLNNISPKAIIGNNVKIGNFSTICEDVVIGDDTIIEPNVVIYPGARIGRKCHIFPGSVISAIPQDLKFAGEYTTCEIGDENVIRECCTINRGTSASGRTVIGSHNLLMAYVHVAHDCVVGNNCVFANNATLAGHIIVGDYVILGGKTACLQFIHIGSHVITQGGALIDKDIPPFVKAARYPISYAGVNSLGLQRRGFSRESINNITDIYRFLFQKGYTISHAVEEIKERYGHTDEGKQVLSFIGNAQTGLMKGYTFMKKDSEK
;
A
#
# COMPACT_ATOMS: atom_id res chain seq x y z
N MET A 1 8.93 32.12 22.41
CA MET A 1 9.62 32.11 21.10
C MET A 1 9.02 30.95 20.30
N GLN A 2 8.41 31.24 19.14
CA GLN A 2 7.88 30.19 18.28
C GLN A 2 9.05 29.50 17.57
N LEU A 3 9.25 28.22 17.79
CA LEU A 3 10.38 27.47 17.25
C LEU A 3 10.01 26.71 15.95
N ASN A 4 8.85 26.99 15.38
CA ASN A 4 8.34 26.37 14.15
C ASN A 4 8.38 27.38 13.00
N ASN A 5 8.58 26.86 11.79
CA ASN A 5 8.46 27.62 10.55
C ASN A 5 7.14 27.22 9.85
N ILE A 6 6.09 28.01 10.09
CA ILE A 6 4.76 27.73 9.53
C ILE A 6 4.38 28.86 8.58
N SER A 7 4.14 28.53 7.32
CA SER A 7 3.68 29.48 6.31
C SER A 7 2.31 30.06 6.70
N PRO A 8 2.12 31.38 6.62
CA PRO A 8 0.80 31.99 6.85
C PRO A 8 -0.24 31.61 5.78
N LYS A 9 0.17 30.97 4.69
CA LYS A 9 -0.70 30.46 3.65
C LYS A 9 -1.14 28.99 3.89
N ALA A 10 -0.58 28.31 4.90
CA ALA A 10 -1.02 26.99 5.28
C ALA A 10 -2.40 27.06 5.94
N ILE A 11 -3.27 26.12 5.63
CA ILE A 11 -4.58 25.98 6.23
C ILE A 11 -4.48 24.92 7.32
N ILE A 12 -4.59 25.33 8.56
CA ILE A 12 -4.46 24.48 9.75
C ILE A 12 -5.84 24.37 10.42
N GLY A 13 -6.32 23.14 10.59
CA GLY A 13 -7.59 22.85 11.26
C GLY A 13 -7.59 23.13 12.76
N ASN A 14 -8.71 22.84 13.40
CA ASN A 14 -8.88 23.03 14.84
C ASN A 14 -8.08 21.99 15.63
N ASN A 15 -7.59 22.39 16.81
CA ASN A 15 -6.88 21.50 17.76
C ASN A 15 -5.64 20.82 17.19
N VAL A 16 -5.09 21.28 16.07
CA VAL A 16 -3.83 20.75 15.51
C VAL A 16 -2.67 21.10 16.43
N LYS A 17 -1.88 20.10 16.79
CA LYS A 17 -0.67 20.29 17.61
C LYS A 17 0.55 20.17 16.71
N ILE A 18 1.47 21.15 16.79
CA ILE A 18 2.69 21.17 15.98
C ILE A 18 3.89 21.29 16.92
N GLY A 19 4.72 20.25 16.91
CA GLY A 19 5.93 20.14 17.70
C GLY A 19 7.03 21.10 17.19
N ASN A 20 8.00 21.41 18.03
CA ASN A 20 9.08 22.34 17.73
C ASN A 20 9.94 21.91 16.53
N PHE A 21 10.54 22.89 15.86
CA PHE A 21 11.43 22.68 14.72
C PHE A 21 10.79 22.03 13.50
N SER A 22 9.44 22.02 13.45
CA SER A 22 8.72 21.56 12.27
C SER A 22 8.56 22.67 11.26
N THR A 23 8.57 22.31 9.97
CA THR A 23 8.37 23.23 8.84
C THR A 23 7.11 22.87 8.10
N ILE A 24 6.15 23.80 8.02
CA ILE A 24 4.92 23.69 7.24
C ILE A 24 4.97 24.73 6.13
N CYS A 25 5.08 24.26 4.88
CA CYS A 25 5.18 25.14 3.72
C CYS A 25 3.83 25.77 3.34
N GLU A 26 3.85 26.64 2.35
CA GLU A 26 2.64 27.16 1.71
C GLU A 26 1.89 26.03 0.97
N ASP A 27 0.61 26.24 0.62
CA ASP A 27 -0.23 25.23 -0.05
C ASP A 27 -0.30 23.88 0.68
N VAL A 28 -0.35 23.92 2.02
CA VAL A 28 -0.55 22.76 2.89
C VAL A 28 -1.90 22.88 3.57
N VAL A 29 -2.66 21.78 3.61
CA VAL A 29 -3.91 21.66 4.37
C VAL A 29 -3.77 20.54 5.39
N ILE A 30 -4.06 20.83 6.67
CA ILE A 30 -4.03 19.87 7.78
C ILE A 30 -5.40 19.87 8.47
N GLY A 31 -6.03 18.69 8.53
CA GLY A 31 -7.32 18.49 9.15
C GLY A 31 -7.28 18.54 10.69
N ASP A 32 -8.46 18.69 11.28
CA ASP A 32 -8.65 18.86 12.72
C ASP A 32 -8.03 17.71 13.54
N ASP A 33 -7.65 18.02 14.79
CA ASP A 33 -7.13 17.09 15.79
C ASP A 33 -5.85 16.35 15.38
N THR A 34 -5.18 16.74 14.28
CA THR A 34 -3.94 16.13 13.81
C THR A 34 -2.75 16.55 14.68
N ILE A 35 -1.86 15.60 14.95
CA ILE A 35 -0.65 15.82 15.74
C ILE A 35 0.56 15.71 14.83
N ILE A 36 1.33 16.77 14.74
CA ILE A 36 2.62 16.85 14.08
C ILE A 36 3.70 16.92 15.17
N GLU A 37 4.51 15.88 15.26
CA GLU A 37 5.61 15.82 16.24
C GLU A 37 6.76 16.76 15.84
N PRO A 38 7.78 16.97 16.71
CA PRO A 38 8.94 17.81 16.38
C PRO A 38 9.72 17.32 15.15
N ASN A 39 10.37 18.27 14.45
CA ASN A 39 11.25 17.99 13.31
C ASN A 39 10.55 17.31 12.11
N VAL A 40 9.29 17.60 11.86
CA VAL A 40 8.55 17.16 10.68
C VAL A 40 8.60 18.24 9.61
N VAL A 41 8.74 17.82 8.34
CA VAL A 41 8.70 18.74 7.19
C VAL A 41 7.52 18.40 6.30
N ILE A 42 6.65 19.37 6.05
CA ILE A 42 5.48 19.23 5.17
C ILE A 42 5.62 20.23 4.02
N TYR A 43 5.82 19.70 2.82
CA TYR A 43 6.01 20.47 1.60
C TYR A 43 4.69 20.86 0.92
N PRO A 44 4.72 21.81 -0.05
CA PRO A 44 3.54 22.23 -0.80
C PRO A 44 2.81 21.05 -1.46
N GLY A 45 1.49 21.18 -1.59
CA GLY A 45 0.63 20.15 -2.17
C GLY A 45 0.18 19.09 -1.18
N ALA A 46 0.57 19.14 0.09
CA ALA A 46 0.07 18.21 1.11
C ALA A 46 -1.38 18.50 1.49
N ARG A 47 -2.20 17.46 1.51
CA ARG A 47 -3.60 17.45 1.96
C ARG A 47 -3.74 16.35 3.00
N ILE A 48 -3.65 16.70 4.28
CA ILE A 48 -3.63 15.77 5.40
C ILE A 48 -4.98 15.81 6.08
N GLY A 49 -5.59 14.65 6.26
CA GLY A 49 -6.87 14.48 6.92
C GLY A 49 -6.83 14.77 8.43
N ARG A 50 -7.92 14.41 9.10
CA ARG A 50 -8.13 14.65 10.54
C ARG A 50 -7.52 13.52 11.37
N LYS A 51 -7.17 13.86 12.63
CA LYS A 51 -6.68 12.90 13.65
C LYS A 51 -5.49 12.08 13.20
N CYS A 52 -4.71 12.58 12.27
CA CYS A 52 -3.45 11.96 11.89
C CYS A 52 -2.39 12.18 12.96
N HIS A 53 -1.43 11.26 13.08
CA HIS A 53 -0.27 11.42 13.96
C HIS A 53 1.02 11.20 13.16
N ILE A 54 1.81 12.27 12.97
CA ILE A 54 3.03 12.27 12.17
C ILE A 54 4.23 12.47 13.07
N PHE A 55 5.12 11.49 13.08
CA PHE A 55 6.25 11.36 13.98
C PHE A 55 7.52 12.03 13.47
N PRO A 56 8.51 12.26 14.35
CA PRO A 56 9.69 13.06 14.05
C PRO A 56 10.49 12.57 12.84
N GLY A 57 11.05 13.52 12.09
CA GLY A 57 11.88 13.25 10.92
C GLY A 57 11.12 12.86 9.66
N SER A 58 9.79 12.78 9.73
CA SER A 58 8.97 12.48 8.56
C SER A 58 8.93 13.65 7.59
N VAL A 59 8.95 13.34 6.29
CA VAL A 59 8.92 14.31 5.19
C VAL A 59 7.73 14.00 4.29
N ILE A 60 6.77 14.92 4.26
CA ILE A 60 5.50 14.75 3.55
C ILE A 60 5.45 15.67 2.33
N SER A 61 4.98 15.13 1.20
CA SER A 61 4.77 15.87 -0.06
C SER A 61 6.08 16.42 -0.67
N ALA A 62 7.22 15.78 -0.42
CA ALA A 62 8.44 16.13 -1.13
C ALA A 62 8.26 15.92 -2.64
N ILE A 63 9.08 16.63 -3.44
CA ILE A 63 9.09 16.46 -4.89
C ILE A 63 9.38 15.00 -5.25
N PRO A 64 8.78 14.48 -6.35
CA PRO A 64 9.07 13.15 -6.85
C PRO A 64 10.57 12.91 -7.10
N GLN A 65 11.03 11.70 -6.79
CA GLN A 65 12.37 11.24 -7.17
C GLN A 65 12.34 10.65 -8.59
N ASP A 66 11.67 11.33 -9.50
CA ASP A 66 11.55 10.97 -10.91
C ASP A 66 12.31 12.02 -11.75
N LEU A 67 13.24 11.55 -12.59
CA LEU A 67 14.02 12.42 -13.49
C LEU A 67 13.16 13.17 -14.53
N LYS A 68 11.92 12.74 -14.74
CA LYS A 68 10.96 13.38 -15.65
C LYS A 68 10.17 14.51 -14.98
N PHE A 69 10.20 14.61 -13.65
CA PHE A 69 9.50 15.65 -12.93
C PHE A 69 10.04 17.04 -13.30
N ALA A 70 9.19 17.90 -13.84
CA ALA A 70 9.55 19.21 -14.36
C ALA A 70 9.09 20.39 -13.49
N GLY A 71 8.59 20.11 -12.27
CA GLY A 71 8.09 21.15 -11.34
C GLY A 71 6.59 21.39 -11.46
N GLU A 72 5.85 20.52 -12.10
CA GLU A 72 4.39 20.61 -12.25
C GLU A 72 3.68 20.60 -10.89
N TYR A 73 2.50 21.24 -10.88
CA TYR A 73 1.66 21.27 -9.68
C TYR A 73 1.01 19.90 -9.46
N THR A 74 1.33 19.28 -8.33
CA THR A 74 0.79 17.96 -7.95
C THR A 74 0.59 17.91 -6.44
N THR A 75 -0.18 16.92 -5.96
CA THR A 75 -0.56 16.78 -4.55
C THR A 75 -0.10 15.48 -3.91
N CYS A 76 -0.09 15.49 -2.58
CA CYS A 76 -0.02 14.32 -1.73
C CYS A 76 -1.24 14.34 -0.80
N GLU A 77 -2.16 13.42 -1.00
CA GLU A 77 -3.44 13.36 -0.30
C GLU A 77 -3.40 12.21 0.71
N ILE A 78 -3.57 12.54 2.00
CA ILE A 78 -3.53 11.59 3.12
C ILE A 78 -4.87 11.68 3.83
N GLY A 79 -5.59 10.57 3.92
CA GLY A 79 -6.88 10.48 4.60
C GLY A 79 -6.79 10.63 6.12
N ASP A 80 -7.87 10.30 6.79
CA ASP A 80 -8.03 10.47 8.23
C ASP A 80 -7.35 9.35 9.05
N GLU A 81 -6.99 9.65 10.30
CA GLU A 81 -6.56 8.68 11.32
C GLU A 81 -5.34 7.83 10.92
N ASN A 82 -4.46 8.39 10.09
CA ASN A 82 -3.21 7.74 9.72
C ASN A 82 -2.14 7.97 10.80
N VAL A 83 -1.37 6.93 11.09
CA VAL A 83 -0.18 6.99 11.94
C VAL A 83 1.05 6.84 11.06
N ILE A 84 1.85 7.91 10.93
CA ILE A 84 3.06 7.96 10.12
C ILE A 84 4.25 8.08 11.07
N ARG A 85 4.98 6.99 11.25
CA ARG A 85 6.07 6.88 12.20
C ARG A 85 7.32 7.59 11.71
N GLU A 86 8.36 7.48 12.51
CA GLU A 86 9.61 8.25 12.40
C GLU A 86 10.27 8.08 11.01
N CYS A 87 10.78 9.18 10.48
CA CYS A 87 11.58 9.21 9.26
C CYS A 87 10.88 8.60 8.02
N CYS A 88 9.55 8.61 7.99
CA CYS A 88 8.83 8.25 6.78
C CYS A 88 8.98 9.33 5.71
N THR A 89 9.00 8.91 4.43
CA THR A 89 9.03 9.83 3.30
C THR A 89 7.88 9.52 2.33
N ILE A 90 7.08 10.54 2.01
CA ILE A 90 5.95 10.41 1.09
C ILE A 90 6.08 11.49 0.04
N ASN A 91 6.28 11.10 -1.22
CA ASN A 91 6.38 12.04 -2.32
C ASN A 91 5.00 12.42 -2.87
N ARG A 92 4.84 13.63 -3.38
CA ARG A 92 3.67 14.01 -4.16
C ARG A 92 3.69 13.36 -5.54
N GLY A 93 2.60 13.45 -6.29
CA GLY A 93 2.49 12.87 -7.63
C GLY A 93 3.33 13.55 -8.70
N THR A 94 3.33 13.00 -9.90
CA THR A 94 3.84 13.61 -11.13
C THR A 94 2.68 14.00 -12.03
N SER A 95 2.96 14.54 -13.21
CA SER A 95 1.94 14.81 -14.24
C SER A 95 1.17 13.57 -14.71
N ALA A 96 1.67 12.36 -14.42
CA ALA A 96 1.03 11.11 -14.81
C ALA A 96 -0.32 10.88 -14.13
N SER A 97 -0.42 11.15 -12.82
CA SER A 97 -1.69 11.04 -12.07
C SER A 97 -2.07 12.33 -11.35
N GLY A 98 -1.16 13.30 -11.26
CA GLY A 98 -1.35 14.56 -10.54
C GLY A 98 -1.25 14.43 -9.02
N ARG A 99 -1.21 13.22 -8.47
CA ARG A 99 -1.26 13.01 -7.02
C ARG A 99 -0.72 11.67 -6.55
N THR A 100 -0.27 11.63 -5.29
CA THR A 100 -0.10 10.41 -4.50
C THR A 100 -1.21 10.37 -3.46
N VAL A 101 -1.84 9.22 -3.27
CA VAL A 101 -3.00 9.05 -2.38
C VAL A 101 -2.72 7.99 -1.33
N ILE A 102 -2.96 8.33 -0.07
CA ILE A 102 -2.98 7.38 1.07
C ILE A 102 -4.37 7.48 1.71
N GLY A 103 -5.08 6.37 1.77
CA GLY A 103 -6.40 6.28 2.42
C GLY A 103 -6.33 6.56 3.91
N SER A 104 -7.29 6.05 4.65
CA SER A 104 -7.45 6.30 6.08
C SER A 104 -7.08 5.10 6.96
N HIS A 105 -6.83 5.35 8.25
CA HIS A 105 -6.57 4.32 9.27
C HIS A 105 -5.32 3.45 8.98
N ASN A 106 -4.32 3.99 8.29
CA ASN A 106 -3.09 3.26 7.97
C ASN A 106 -2.02 3.47 9.06
N LEU A 107 -1.19 2.46 9.25
CA LEU A 107 0.04 2.53 10.04
C LEU A 107 1.24 2.38 9.10
N LEU A 108 1.98 3.47 8.91
CA LEU A 108 3.27 3.48 8.24
C LEU A 108 4.36 3.49 9.32
N MET A 109 5.03 2.35 9.53
CA MET A 109 6.09 2.24 10.55
C MET A 109 7.34 2.98 10.12
N ALA A 110 8.31 3.11 11.01
CA ALA A 110 9.49 3.93 10.78
C ALA A 110 10.24 3.56 9.49
N TYR A 111 10.71 4.61 8.80
CA TYR A 111 11.47 4.54 7.54
C TYR A 111 10.68 3.99 6.35
N VAL A 112 9.35 4.00 6.39
CA VAL A 112 8.54 3.67 5.20
C VAL A 112 8.72 4.75 4.15
N HIS A 113 8.87 4.32 2.89
CA HIS A 113 8.87 5.22 1.74
C HIS A 113 7.69 4.94 0.82
N VAL A 114 6.97 5.98 0.45
CA VAL A 114 5.93 5.95 -0.59
C VAL A 114 6.31 6.94 -1.67
N ALA A 115 6.68 6.44 -2.85
CA ALA A 115 7.02 7.28 -3.99
C ALA A 115 5.77 7.88 -4.65
N HIS A 116 6.02 8.66 -5.69
CA HIS A 116 5.02 9.41 -6.47
C HIS A 116 3.96 8.52 -7.13
N ASP A 117 2.78 9.05 -7.32
CA ASP A 117 1.66 8.42 -8.05
C ASP A 117 1.17 7.09 -7.45
N CYS A 118 1.55 6.78 -6.23
CA CYS A 118 1.03 5.63 -5.51
C CYS A 118 -0.40 5.88 -5.01
N VAL A 119 -1.21 4.83 -5.00
CA VAL A 119 -2.54 4.80 -4.39
C VAL A 119 -2.56 3.70 -3.33
N VAL A 120 -2.68 4.09 -2.07
CA VAL A 120 -2.78 3.17 -0.93
C VAL A 120 -4.18 3.22 -0.36
N GLY A 121 -4.81 2.08 -0.19
CA GLY A 121 -6.13 1.94 0.42
C GLY A 121 -6.16 2.23 1.92
N ASN A 122 -7.14 1.68 2.60
CA ASN A 122 -7.40 1.92 4.00
C ASN A 122 -6.96 0.74 4.89
N ASN A 123 -6.74 1.01 6.18
CA ASN A 123 -6.43 -0.01 7.18
C ASN A 123 -5.17 -0.85 6.86
N CYS A 124 -4.22 -0.28 6.13
CA CYS A 124 -2.97 -0.93 5.78
C CYS A 124 -1.93 -0.80 6.90
N VAL A 125 -1.03 -1.76 6.97
CA VAL A 125 0.12 -1.73 7.87
C VAL A 125 1.38 -1.97 7.06
N PHE A 126 2.23 -0.95 6.97
CA PHE A 126 3.55 -1.06 6.34
C PHE A 126 4.60 -1.11 7.44
N ALA A 127 5.24 -2.27 7.58
CA ALA A 127 6.26 -2.46 8.59
C ALA A 127 7.55 -1.71 8.24
N ASN A 128 8.46 -1.60 9.20
CA ASN A 128 9.68 -0.80 9.09
C ASN A 128 10.44 -1.02 7.77
N ASN A 129 10.84 0.08 7.14
CA ASN A 129 11.59 0.09 5.88
C ASN A 129 10.85 -0.54 4.68
N ALA A 130 9.52 -0.66 4.71
CA ALA A 130 8.78 -1.00 3.50
C ALA A 130 8.86 0.16 2.50
N THR A 131 9.13 -0.16 1.24
CA THR A 131 9.39 0.82 0.18
C THR A 131 8.50 0.55 -1.03
N LEU A 132 7.71 1.53 -1.41
CA LEU A 132 6.94 1.53 -2.64
C LEU A 132 7.62 2.44 -3.66
N ALA A 133 8.00 1.90 -4.81
CA ALA A 133 8.38 2.71 -5.97
C ALA A 133 7.16 3.41 -6.58
N GLY A 134 7.32 4.18 -7.67
CA GLY A 134 6.22 4.95 -8.24
C GLY A 134 5.07 4.11 -8.83
N HIS A 135 3.87 4.68 -8.90
CA HIS A 135 2.69 4.12 -9.56
C HIS A 135 2.17 2.80 -8.99
N ILE A 136 2.39 2.53 -7.72
CA ILE A 136 1.91 1.30 -7.07
C ILE A 136 0.48 1.50 -6.57
N ILE A 137 -0.36 0.50 -6.79
CA ILE A 137 -1.72 0.46 -6.25
C ILE A 137 -1.80 -0.62 -5.18
N VAL A 138 -2.16 -0.23 -3.96
CA VAL A 138 -2.34 -1.11 -2.80
C VAL A 138 -3.80 -1.06 -2.36
N GLY A 139 -4.44 -2.21 -2.30
CA GLY A 139 -5.81 -2.34 -1.78
C GLY A 139 -5.91 -2.16 -0.28
N ASP A 140 -7.12 -2.33 0.26
CA ASP A 140 -7.37 -2.19 1.70
C ASP A 140 -6.82 -3.38 2.50
N TYR A 141 -6.52 -3.12 3.78
CA TYR A 141 -6.09 -4.14 4.74
C TYR A 141 -4.82 -4.91 4.35
N VAL A 142 -3.96 -4.30 3.57
CA VAL A 142 -2.66 -4.89 3.19
C VAL A 142 -1.66 -4.75 4.31
N ILE A 143 -0.91 -5.82 4.58
CA ILE A 143 0.20 -5.81 5.51
C ILE A 143 1.49 -6.08 4.73
N LEU A 144 2.36 -5.09 4.61
CA LEU A 144 3.70 -5.27 4.07
C LEU A 144 4.68 -5.58 5.20
N GLY A 145 5.34 -6.72 5.12
CA GLY A 145 6.39 -7.10 6.07
C GLY A 145 7.58 -6.15 6.03
N GLY A 146 8.34 -6.08 7.11
CA GLY A 146 9.50 -5.18 7.20
C GLY A 146 10.51 -5.41 6.07
N LYS A 147 11.11 -4.33 5.56
CA LYS A 147 12.05 -4.35 4.43
C LYS A 147 11.46 -4.92 3.13
N THR A 148 10.14 -4.88 2.96
CA THR A 148 9.50 -5.18 1.67
C THR A 148 9.83 -4.06 0.68
N ALA A 149 10.22 -4.43 -0.55
CA ALA A 149 10.43 -3.48 -1.65
C ALA A 149 9.56 -3.86 -2.85
N CYS A 150 8.85 -2.88 -3.40
CA CYS A 150 7.97 -3.06 -4.55
C CYS A 150 8.50 -2.29 -5.75
N LEU A 151 8.59 -2.94 -6.92
CA LEU A 151 8.89 -2.28 -8.18
C LEU A 151 7.73 -1.41 -8.65
N GLN A 152 7.99 -0.51 -9.60
CA GLN A 152 6.97 0.38 -10.17
C GLN A 152 5.82 -0.39 -10.82
N PHE A 153 4.64 0.23 -10.83
CA PHE A 153 3.42 -0.26 -11.50
C PHE A 153 2.82 -1.55 -10.95
N ILE A 154 3.26 -1.99 -9.78
CA ILE A 154 2.72 -3.18 -9.13
C ILE A 154 1.35 -2.91 -8.53
N HIS A 155 0.44 -3.87 -8.68
CA HIS A 155 -0.83 -3.92 -7.99
C HIS A 155 -0.80 -4.97 -6.87
N ILE A 156 -1.20 -4.57 -5.66
CA ILE A 156 -1.35 -5.44 -4.49
C ILE A 156 -2.83 -5.42 -4.08
N GLY A 157 -3.50 -6.54 -4.21
CA GLY A 157 -4.92 -6.68 -3.87
C GLY A 157 -5.19 -6.56 -2.37
N SER A 158 -6.44 -6.32 -2.02
CA SER A 158 -6.87 -6.17 -0.62
C SER A 158 -6.61 -7.44 0.21
N HIS A 159 -6.40 -7.27 1.51
CA HIS A 159 -6.18 -8.34 2.48
C HIS A 159 -4.91 -9.19 2.26
N VAL A 160 -3.96 -8.69 1.45
CA VAL A 160 -2.66 -9.35 1.26
C VAL A 160 -1.76 -9.16 2.47
N ILE A 161 -0.98 -10.17 2.78
CA ILE A 161 0.16 -10.07 3.71
C ILE A 161 1.43 -10.57 3.03
N THR A 162 2.51 -9.79 3.09
CA THR A 162 3.83 -10.21 2.61
C THR A 162 4.74 -10.62 3.75
N GLN A 163 5.65 -11.55 3.50
CA GLN A 163 6.73 -11.80 4.44
C GLN A 163 7.69 -10.61 4.52
N GLY A 164 8.47 -10.52 5.60
CA GLY A 164 9.57 -9.54 5.68
C GLY A 164 10.66 -9.81 4.64
N GLY A 165 11.25 -8.73 4.10
CA GLY A 165 12.28 -8.81 3.07
C GLY A 165 11.77 -9.25 1.69
N ALA A 166 10.46 -9.19 1.43
CA ALA A 166 9.91 -9.54 0.12
C ALA A 166 10.33 -8.52 -0.94
N LEU A 167 10.79 -9.01 -2.09
CA LEU A 167 10.95 -8.24 -3.32
C LEU A 167 9.76 -8.51 -4.22
N ILE A 168 8.96 -7.49 -4.49
CA ILE A 168 7.70 -7.60 -5.23
C ILE A 168 7.91 -7.04 -6.63
N ASP A 169 7.91 -7.94 -7.62
CA ASP A 169 8.11 -7.66 -9.04
C ASP A 169 6.92 -8.09 -9.90
N LYS A 170 5.85 -8.59 -9.28
CA LYS A 170 4.61 -9.06 -9.91
C LYS A 170 3.40 -8.65 -9.10
N ASP A 171 2.26 -8.53 -9.78
CA ASP A 171 0.99 -8.24 -9.14
C ASP A 171 0.58 -9.35 -8.18
N ILE A 172 0.13 -8.96 -6.98
CA ILE A 172 -0.28 -9.88 -5.93
C ILE A 172 -1.80 -9.83 -5.80
N PRO A 173 -2.53 -10.88 -6.17
CA PRO A 173 -3.99 -10.87 -6.10
C PRO A 173 -4.48 -10.85 -4.64
N PRO A 174 -5.76 -10.46 -4.39
CA PRO A 174 -6.29 -10.23 -3.03
C PRO A 174 -6.30 -11.49 -2.15
N PHE A 175 -6.44 -11.33 -0.84
CA PHE A 175 -6.67 -12.36 0.17
C PHE A 175 -5.51 -13.32 0.47
N VAL A 176 -4.33 -13.13 -0.09
CA VAL A 176 -3.25 -14.11 -0.03
C VAL A 176 -2.10 -13.70 0.86
N LYS A 177 -1.30 -14.69 1.21
CA LYS A 177 0.06 -14.53 1.71
C LYS A 177 1.02 -14.64 0.53
N ALA A 178 1.94 -13.66 0.41
CA ALA A 178 2.98 -13.66 -0.59
C ALA A 178 4.36 -13.71 0.09
N ALA A 179 5.22 -14.60 -0.40
CA ALA A 179 6.51 -14.85 0.24
C ALA A 179 7.54 -15.34 -0.80
N ARG A 180 8.81 -15.42 -0.37
CA ARG A 180 9.95 -15.97 -1.12
C ARG A 180 10.43 -15.06 -2.25
N TYR A 181 11.45 -15.53 -2.95
CA TYR A 181 11.98 -14.92 -4.16
C TYR A 181 12.21 -16.01 -5.22
N PRO A 182 11.68 -15.85 -6.44
CA PRO A 182 10.71 -14.83 -6.86
C PRO A 182 9.44 -14.83 -6.02
N ILE A 183 8.75 -13.67 -5.92
CA ILE A 183 7.54 -13.55 -5.12
C ILE A 183 6.50 -14.60 -5.52
N SER A 184 5.95 -15.32 -4.56
CA SER A 184 5.12 -16.49 -4.84
C SER A 184 3.97 -16.62 -3.83
N TYR A 185 2.89 -17.27 -4.27
CA TYR A 185 1.75 -17.61 -3.43
C TYR A 185 2.16 -18.54 -2.27
N ALA A 186 1.90 -18.12 -1.06
CA ALA A 186 2.20 -18.86 0.17
C ALA A 186 0.94 -19.26 0.96
N GLY A 187 -0.19 -19.33 0.29
CA GLY A 187 -1.49 -19.69 0.85
C GLY A 187 -2.42 -18.49 1.03
N VAL A 188 -3.65 -18.76 1.42
CA VAL A 188 -4.66 -17.75 1.76
C VAL A 188 -4.33 -17.12 3.13
N ASN A 189 -4.61 -15.83 3.28
CA ASN A 189 -4.48 -15.11 4.55
C ASN A 189 -5.66 -15.41 5.50
N SER A 190 -5.95 -16.68 5.71
CA SER A 190 -7.16 -17.16 6.41
C SER A 190 -7.32 -16.54 7.81
N LEU A 191 -6.23 -16.44 8.58
CA LEU A 191 -6.26 -15.84 9.92
C LEU A 191 -6.62 -14.34 9.86
N GLY A 192 -6.04 -13.60 8.91
CA GLY A 192 -6.34 -12.18 8.72
C GLY A 192 -7.80 -11.98 8.29
N LEU A 193 -8.31 -12.80 7.39
CA LEU A 193 -9.70 -12.76 6.94
C LEU A 193 -10.67 -13.09 8.08
N GLN A 194 -10.39 -14.14 8.86
CA GLN A 194 -11.20 -14.51 10.03
C GLN A 194 -11.28 -13.37 11.06
N ARG A 195 -10.16 -12.72 11.36
CA ARG A 195 -10.12 -11.57 12.29
C ARG A 195 -10.92 -10.36 11.79
N ARG A 196 -11.16 -10.26 10.48
CA ARG A 196 -11.94 -9.21 9.83
C ARG A 196 -13.39 -9.62 9.57
N GLY A 197 -13.83 -10.76 10.12
CA GLY A 197 -15.24 -11.20 10.09
C GLY A 197 -15.65 -11.96 8.83
N PHE A 198 -14.72 -12.38 7.97
CA PHE A 198 -15.06 -13.26 6.84
C PHE A 198 -15.62 -14.59 7.34
N SER A 199 -16.70 -15.04 6.73
CA SER A 199 -17.31 -16.32 7.06
C SER A 199 -16.39 -17.48 6.70
N ARG A 200 -16.60 -18.63 7.31
CA ARG A 200 -15.88 -19.85 6.95
C ARG A 200 -16.12 -20.24 5.49
N GLU A 201 -17.33 -20.00 5.00
CA GLU A 201 -17.72 -20.25 3.60
C GLU A 201 -16.90 -19.35 2.66
N SER A 202 -16.87 -18.03 2.89
CA SER A 202 -16.06 -17.10 2.10
C SER A 202 -14.57 -17.50 2.08
N ILE A 203 -13.99 -17.89 3.23
CA ILE A 203 -12.60 -18.34 3.29
C ILE A 203 -12.38 -19.63 2.51
N ASN A 204 -13.35 -20.55 2.50
CA ASN A 204 -13.29 -21.78 1.70
C ASN A 204 -13.37 -21.45 0.20
N ASN A 205 -14.30 -20.59 -0.21
CA ASN A 205 -14.41 -20.12 -1.60
C ASN A 205 -13.09 -19.51 -2.09
N ILE A 206 -12.50 -18.61 -1.31
CA ILE A 206 -11.18 -18.01 -1.61
C ILE A 206 -10.12 -19.12 -1.75
N THR A 207 -10.11 -20.09 -0.85
CA THR A 207 -9.13 -21.19 -0.88
C THR A 207 -9.26 -22.01 -2.15
N ASP A 208 -10.47 -22.32 -2.57
CA ASP A 208 -10.73 -23.09 -3.78
C ASP A 208 -10.39 -22.28 -5.05
N ILE A 209 -10.71 -20.99 -5.09
CA ILE A 209 -10.28 -20.07 -6.17
C ILE A 209 -8.77 -20.16 -6.36
N TYR A 210 -7.98 -20.06 -5.28
CA TYR A 210 -6.52 -20.10 -5.38
C TYR A 210 -5.96 -21.50 -5.65
N ARG A 211 -6.71 -22.57 -5.39
CA ARG A 211 -6.36 -23.92 -5.89
C ARG A 211 -6.44 -23.98 -7.41
N PHE A 212 -7.48 -23.41 -8.03
CA PHE A 212 -7.57 -23.31 -9.49
C PHE A 212 -6.42 -22.50 -10.08
N LEU A 213 -6.12 -21.34 -9.50
CA LEU A 213 -5.08 -20.45 -10.03
C LEU A 213 -3.65 -21.01 -9.90
N PHE A 214 -3.32 -21.67 -8.79
CA PHE A 214 -1.93 -21.93 -8.46
C PHE A 214 -1.59 -23.39 -8.14
N GLN A 215 -2.56 -24.30 -7.98
CA GLN A 215 -2.27 -25.64 -7.50
C GLN A 215 -2.72 -26.78 -8.44
N LYS A 216 -3.64 -26.53 -9.37
CA LYS A 216 -4.13 -27.53 -10.31
C LYS A 216 -3.33 -27.65 -11.61
N GLY A 217 -2.31 -26.81 -11.79
CA GLY A 217 -1.49 -26.84 -13.00
C GLY A 217 -2.20 -26.27 -14.24
N TYR A 218 -3.29 -25.55 -14.06
CA TYR A 218 -4.01 -24.89 -15.14
C TYR A 218 -3.24 -23.69 -15.68
N THR A 219 -3.50 -23.32 -16.95
CA THR A 219 -3.16 -21.99 -17.44
C THR A 219 -4.03 -20.96 -16.72
N ILE A 220 -3.56 -19.72 -16.63
CA ILE A 220 -4.34 -18.62 -16.00
C ILE A 220 -5.71 -18.47 -16.72
N SER A 221 -5.75 -18.54 -18.05
CA SER A 221 -7.01 -18.45 -18.82
C SER A 221 -8.00 -19.55 -18.44
N HIS A 222 -7.57 -20.80 -18.36
CA HIS A 222 -8.43 -21.89 -17.96
C HIS A 222 -8.87 -21.77 -16.50
N ALA A 223 -7.98 -21.37 -15.59
CA ALA A 223 -8.35 -21.12 -14.19
C ALA A 223 -9.40 -20.00 -14.05
N VAL A 224 -9.29 -18.94 -14.86
CA VAL A 224 -10.27 -17.83 -14.89
C VAL A 224 -11.65 -18.32 -15.33
N GLU A 225 -11.74 -19.18 -16.35
CA GLU A 225 -13.01 -19.77 -16.80
C GLU A 225 -13.66 -20.60 -15.67
N GLU A 226 -12.91 -21.49 -15.03
CA GLU A 226 -13.38 -22.29 -13.91
C GLU A 226 -13.85 -21.44 -12.72
N ILE A 227 -13.09 -20.37 -12.39
CA ILE A 227 -13.46 -19.47 -11.32
C ILE A 227 -14.72 -18.68 -11.68
N LYS A 228 -14.85 -18.22 -12.92
CA LYS A 228 -16.03 -17.49 -13.40
C LYS A 228 -17.29 -18.32 -13.31
N GLU A 229 -17.22 -19.58 -13.72
CA GLU A 229 -18.35 -20.52 -13.68
C GLU A 229 -18.79 -20.82 -12.24
N ARG A 230 -17.83 -21.13 -11.35
CA ARG A 230 -18.12 -21.64 -9.99
C ARG A 230 -18.29 -20.55 -8.95
N TYR A 231 -17.52 -19.45 -9.04
CA TYR A 231 -17.41 -18.43 -8.01
C TYR A 231 -17.68 -17.01 -8.52
N GLY A 232 -17.96 -16.81 -9.83
CA GLY A 232 -18.19 -15.49 -10.42
C GLY A 232 -19.44 -14.78 -9.85
N HIS A 233 -20.31 -15.48 -9.15
CA HIS A 233 -21.47 -14.91 -8.46
C HIS A 233 -21.13 -14.41 -7.04
N THR A 234 -20.05 -14.91 -6.43
CA THR A 234 -19.60 -14.51 -5.08
C THR A 234 -18.80 -13.21 -5.12
N ASP A 235 -18.77 -12.49 -4.01
CA ASP A 235 -18.01 -11.23 -3.93
C ASP A 235 -16.50 -11.48 -4.00
N GLU A 236 -16.01 -12.56 -3.42
CA GLU A 236 -14.61 -12.96 -3.49
C GLU A 236 -14.19 -13.29 -4.92
N GLY A 237 -15.02 -14.06 -5.63
CA GLY A 237 -14.79 -14.43 -7.01
C GLY A 237 -14.74 -13.20 -7.93
N LYS A 238 -15.70 -12.28 -7.77
CA LYS A 238 -15.71 -10.99 -8.51
C LYS A 238 -14.44 -10.18 -8.27
N GLN A 239 -14.00 -10.07 -7.00
CA GLN A 239 -12.79 -9.31 -6.67
C GLN A 239 -11.53 -9.93 -7.30
N VAL A 240 -11.37 -11.26 -7.22
CA VAL A 240 -10.22 -11.94 -7.82
C VAL A 240 -10.24 -11.83 -9.34
N LEU A 241 -11.40 -12.05 -9.98
CA LEU A 241 -11.54 -11.95 -11.44
C LEU A 241 -11.27 -10.52 -11.94
N SER A 242 -11.81 -9.51 -11.25
CA SER A 242 -11.55 -8.11 -11.57
C SER A 242 -10.07 -7.76 -11.42
N PHE A 243 -9.41 -8.23 -10.36
CA PHE A 243 -7.99 -8.02 -10.16
C PHE A 243 -7.16 -8.62 -11.30
N ILE A 244 -7.44 -9.88 -11.67
CA ILE A 244 -6.73 -10.58 -12.75
C ILE A 244 -6.91 -9.86 -14.09
N GLY A 245 -8.12 -9.39 -14.37
CA GLY A 245 -8.44 -8.66 -15.61
C GLY A 245 -7.70 -7.31 -15.73
N ASN A 246 -7.31 -6.70 -14.60
CA ASN A 246 -6.61 -5.42 -14.54
C ASN A 246 -5.09 -5.56 -14.25
N ALA A 247 -4.57 -6.79 -14.14
CA ALA A 247 -3.16 -7.01 -13.86
C ALA A 247 -2.28 -6.52 -15.02
N GLN A 248 -1.30 -5.66 -14.72
CA GLN A 248 -0.44 -5.03 -15.72
C GLN A 248 0.96 -5.66 -15.79
N THR A 249 1.52 -6.06 -14.64
CA THR A 249 2.89 -6.61 -14.57
C THR A 249 2.91 -8.13 -14.59
N GLY A 250 1.75 -8.75 -14.72
CA GLY A 250 1.53 -10.19 -14.61
C GLY A 250 1.47 -10.67 -13.17
N LEU A 251 0.74 -11.75 -12.93
CA LEU A 251 0.53 -12.29 -11.58
C LEU A 251 1.79 -13.00 -11.04
N MET A 252 1.98 -12.91 -9.72
CA MET A 252 2.91 -13.81 -9.04
C MET A 252 2.56 -15.28 -9.32
N LYS A 253 3.54 -16.16 -9.22
CA LYS A 253 3.34 -17.59 -9.51
C LYS A 253 2.94 -18.38 -8.25
N GLY A 254 2.31 -19.54 -8.47
CA GLY A 254 2.22 -20.57 -7.46
C GLY A 254 3.60 -21.09 -7.08
N TYR A 255 3.80 -21.49 -5.82
CA TYR A 255 5.04 -22.11 -5.42
C TYR A 255 5.05 -23.58 -5.85
N THR A 256 5.99 -23.93 -6.71
CA THR A 256 6.29 -25.31 -7.06
C THR A 256 7.45 -25.78 -6.18
N PHE A 257 7.24 -26.77 -5.31
CA PHE A 257 8.37 -27.44 -4.69
C PHE A 257 9.21 -28.05 -5.82
N MET A 258 10.49 -27.69 -5.93
CA MET A 258 11.41 -28.53 -6.70
C MET A 258 11.30 -29.93 -6.10
N LYS A 259 10.83 -30.90 -6.89
CA LYS A 259 11.04 -32.30 -6.53
C LYS A 259 12.54 -32.42 -6.35
N LYS A 260 13.01 -32.78 -5.14
CA LYS A 260 14.37 -33.29 -4.99
C LYS A 260 14.47 -34.40 -6.03
N ASP A 261 15.34 -34.21 -7.01
CA ASP A 261 15.75 -35.34 -7.85
C ASP A 261 16.20 -36.42 -6.87
N SER A 262 15.37 -37.44 -6.74
CA SER A 262 15.77 -38.64 -6.04
C SER A 262 16.99 -39.16 -6.75
N GLU A 263 18.11 -39.08 -6.08
CA GLU A 263 19.38 -39.65 -6.48
C GLU A 263 19.16 -41.02 -7.18
N LYS A 264 19.60 -41.07 -8.42
CA LYS A 264 19.87 -42.34 -9.09
C LYS A 264 21.32 -42.76 -8.78
#